data_e6c57150f42aa602230a0621416fd852
#
_entry.id   e6c57150f42aa602230a0621416fd852
#
_cell.length_a   1.000
_cell.length_b   1.000
_cell.length_c   1.000
_cell.angle_alpha   90.00
_cell.angle_beta   90.00
_cell.angle_gamma   90.00
#
_symmetry.space_group_name_H-M   'P 1'
#
loop_
_entity.id
_entity.type
_entity.pdbx_description
1 polymer ?
#
loop_
_entity_poly.entity_id
_entity_poly.type
_entity_poly.pdbx_seq_one_letter_code
_entity_poly.pdbx_strand_id
1 'polypeptide(L)'
;KISMQIKDVYPEPMQDFPVRLNYEYAHRLIGKEIGAETIKNIATSLEMKIVKEDAEGIDLLVPAYRVDVQRPCDVVEDILRIYGYNNVEIPTQLKSSLTVQGDEDKAYHSQNLVAEQLVGEGFMEILNNSLSKASYYTDFDLNKYPNETTVKVMNPLSADLGVMRQTMLFGGLESVVRNINHKSQNLKFFEVGNTYIYNKEKWSEESPIKAYSQEAHMSLFITGKRVEGSWAHADEQSSIYELKAVVENVLRRVGMPQNNVVIKHSDNNIFSKGVSYETRAGKVLVELGILSLKLKKAFDIEQDVFYADIHWDNLMKAVKKVNLTYTDISKYPSVSRDLALLVDKNVEFAQIEQIAHQTEKKLLKSVVLFDVYEGEHLPEGKKSYAVNFILQDEEKTLNDKQIDAIMKKLIANLTSKLNAELR
;
A
#
# COMPACT_ATOMS: atom_id res chain seq x y z
N LYS A 1 -66.72 31.11 -4.41
CA LYS A 1 -67.06 31.67 -5.75
C LYS A 1 -65.71 31.98 -6.42
N ILE A 2 -65.44 31.40 -7.61
CA ILE A 2 -64.36 31.78 -8.47
C ILE A 2 -64.68 33.15 -9.07
N SER A 3 -63.81 34.14 -8.85
CA SER A 3 -64.09 35.54 -9.24
C SER A 3 -63.31 35.98 -10.51
N MET A 4 -62.45 35.12 -11.07
CA MET A 4 -61.67 35.40 -12.25
C MET A 4 -61.69 34.22 -13.20
N GLN A 5 -61.41 34.48 -14.48
CA GLN A 5 -61.17 33.43 -15.46
C GLN A 5 -59.79 32.73 -15.17
N ILE A 6 -59.70 31.46 -15.58
CA ILE A 6 -58.43 30.73 -15.52
C ILE A 6 -57.40 31.47 -16.37
N LYS A 7 -56.25 31.80 -15.75
CA LYS A 7 -55.12 32.34 -16.45
C LYS A 7 -54.07 31.23 -16.53
N ASP A 8 -53.82 30.75 -17.74
CA ASP A 8 -52.76 29.80 -18.06
C ASP A 8 -51.61 30.54 -18.74
N VAL A 9 -50.41 30.36 -18.21
CA VAL A 9 -49.19 30.99 -18.73
C VAL A 9 -48.14 29.89 -18.93
N TYR A 10 -47.98 29.46 -20.18
CA TYR A 10 -47.05 28.42 -20.59
C TYR A 10 -46.22 28.89 -21.80
N PRO A 11 -45.21 29.80 -21.56
CA PRO A 11 -44.51 30.49 -22.63
C PRO A 11 -43.61 29.57 -23.47
N GLU A 12 -43.06 28.51 -22.86
CA GLU A 12 -42.18 27.56 -23.53
C GLU A 12 -42.71 26.14 -23.36
N PRO A 13 -43.54 25.63 -24.30
CA PRO A 13 -44.08 24.29 -24.24
C PRO A 13 -42.96 23.23 -24.27
N MET A 14 -42.96 22.35 -23.27
CA MET A 14 -42.00 21.22 -23.20
C MET A 14 -42.29 20.28 -24.36
N GLN A 15 -41.21 19.80 -24.99
CA GLN A 15 -41.28 18.83 -26.06
C GLN A 15 -41.06 17.43 -25.51
N ASP A 16 -41.77 16.46 -26.10
CA ASP A 16 -41.58 15.04 -25.81
C ASP A 16 -40.13 14.63 -26.18
N PHE A 17 -39.53 13.73 -25.42
CA PHE A 17 -38.17 13.29 -25.65
C PHE A 17 -38.09 12.24 -26.77
N PRO A 18 -37.31 12.47 -27.84
CA PRO A 18 -37.13 11.47 -28.89
C PRO A 18 -36.13 10.39 -28.42
N VAL A 19 -36.58 9.12 -28.45
CA VAL A 19 -35.72 7.97 -28.08
C VAL A 19 -35.84 6.91 -29.14
N ARG A 20 -34.70 6.47 -29.74
CA ARG A 20 -34.63 5.31 -30.60
C ARG A 20 -34.40 4.06 -29.76
N LEU A 21 -35.32 3.08 -29.82
CA LEU A 21 -35.18 1.76 -29.20
C LEU A 21 -34.89 0.70 -30.27
N ASN A 22 -33.70 0.11 -30.21
CA ASN A 22 -33.34 -1.04 -31.04
C ASN A 22 -33.80 -2.34 -30.35
N TYR A 23 -34.42 -3.26 -31.07
CA TYR A 23 -34.93 -4.52 -30.50
C TYR A 23 -33.81 -5.43 -30.01
N GLU A 24 -32.72 -5.55 -30.75
CA GLU A 24 -31.57 -6.37 -30.34
C GLU A 24 -30.93 -5.83 -29.05
N TYR A 25 -30.82 -4.50 -28.95
CA TYR A 25 -30.35 -3.85 -27.74
C TYR A 25 -31.24 -4.16 -26.54
N ALA A 26 -32.58 -4.06 -26.72
CA ALA A 26 -33.55 -4.37 -25.67
C ALA A 26 -33.42 -5.84 -25.23
N HIS A 27 -33.41 -6.78 -26.20
CA HIS A 27 -33.29 -8.21 -25.92
C HIS A 27 -32.00 -8.56 -25.19
N ARG A 28 -30.87 -7.93 -25.60
CA ARG A 28 -29.58 -8.16 -24.96
C ARG A 28 -29.56 -7.64 -23.52
N LEU A 29 -30.15 -6.47 -23.26
CA LEU A 29 -30.17 -5.86 -21.93
C LEU A 29 -31.10 -6.62 -20.98
N ILE A 30 -32.26 -7.06 -21.47
CA ILE A 30 -33.23 -7.85 -20.72
C ILE A 30 -32.74 -9.30 -20.50
N GLY A 31 -31.95 -9.83 -21.43
CA GLY A 31 -31.48 -11.20 -21.40
C GLY A 31 -32.49 -12.23 -21.95
N LYS A 32 -33.60 -11.74 -22.55
CA LYS A 32 -34.65 -12.55 -23.17
C LYS A 32 -35.22 -11.83 -24.39
N GLU A 33 -35.57 -12.59 -25.42
CA GLU A 33 -36.30 -12.07 -26.56
C GLU A 33 -37.77 -11.81 -26.15
N ILE A 34 -38.18 -10.59 -26.31
CA ILE A 34 -39.56 -10.16 -26.13
C ILE A 34 -40.07 -9.73 -27.50
N GLY A 35 -41.19 -10.28 -27.95
CA GLY A 35 -41.73 -9.97 -29.28
C GLY A 35 -41.97 -8.47 -29.48
N ALA A 36 -41.67 -7.97 -30.69
CA ALA A 36 -41.79 -6.55 -31.02
C ALA A 36 -43.18 -5.97 -30.70
N GLU A 37 -44.22 -6.74 -30.94
CA GLU A 37 -45.62 -6.33 -30.58
C GLU A 37 -45.80 -6.11 -29.07
N THR A 38 -45.20 -6.96 -28.25
CA THR A 38 -45.24 -6.81 -26.79
C THR A 38 -44.53 -5.53 -26.38
N ILE A 39 -43.35 -5.25 -26.94
CA ILE A 39 -42.58 -4.01 -26.69
C ILE A 39 -43.40 -2.78 -27.07
N LYS A 40 -44.02 -2.80 -28.26
CA LYS A 40 -44.87 -1.68 -28.73
C LYS A 40 -46.09 -1.46 -27.85
N ASN A 41 -46.78 -2.52 -27.46
CA ASN A 41 -47.96 -2.43 -26.59
C ASN A 41 -47.60 -1.87 -25.21
N ILE A 42 -46.47 -2.29 -24.65
CA ILE A 42 -46.00 -1.76 -23.38
C ILE A 42 -45.61 -0.27 -23.52
N ALA A 43 -44.83 0.10 -24.53
CA ALA A 43 -44.47 1.50 -24.76
C ALA A 43 -45.71 2.41 -24.92
N THR A 44 -46.70 1.95 -25.71
CA THR A 44 -47.93 2.68 -25.92
C THR A 44 -48.75 2.76 -24.64
N SER A 45 -48.81 1.72 -23.80
CA SER A 45 -49.48 1.74 -22.51
C SER A 45 -48.89 2.74 -21.51
N LEU A 46 -47.63 3.10 -21.71
CA LEU A 46 -46.88 4.11 -20.96
C LEU A 46 -46.95 5.50 -21.62
N GLU A 47 -47.88 5.69 -22.53
CA GLU A 47 -48.13 6.95 -23.26
C GLU A 47 -46.97 7.37 -24.19
N MET A 48 -46.02 6.49 -24.48
CA MET A 48 -44.98 6.75 -25.46
C MET A 48 -45.55 6.64 -26.87
N LYS A 49 -45.35 7.64 -27.72
CA LYS A 49 -45.83 7.66 -29.11
C LYS A 49 -44.82 7.04 -30.04
N ILE A 50 -45.22 6.03 -30.83
CA ILE A 50 -44.41 5.47 -31.87
C ILE A 50 -44.49 6.37 -33.09
N VAL A 51 -43.35 6.97 -33.49
CA VAL A 51 -43.26 7.88 -34.64
C VAL A 51 -42.86 7.14 -35.90
N LYS A 52 -41.98 6.17 -35.76
CA LYS A 52 -41.45 5.35 -36.86
C LYS A 52 -41.13 3.95 -36.35
N GLU A 53 -41.37 2.97 -37.24
CA GLU A 53 -41.02 1.56 -37.01
C GLU A 53 -40.25 1.02 -38.21
N ASP A 54 -39.27 0.21 -37.97
CA ASP A 54 -38.55 -0.56 -38.98
C ASP A 54 -38.19 -1.95 -38.43
N ALA A 55 -37.50 -2.77 -39.24
CA ALA A 55 -37.12 -4.12 -38.84
C ALA A 55 -36.18 -4.19 -37.64
N GLU A 56 -35.45 -3.11 -37.34
CA GLU A 56 -34.45 -3.06 -36.29
C GLU A 56 -34.96 -2.47 -34.96
N GLY A 57 -36.05 -1.69 -35.02
CA GLY A 57 -36.57 -1.04 -33.80
C GLY A 57 -37.63 0.03 -34.05
N ILE A 58 -37.88 0.85 -33.03
CA ILE A 58 -38.89 1.89 -33.01
C ILE A 58 -38.29 3.24 -32.56
N ASP A 59 -38.78 4.31 -33.21
CA ASP A 59 -38.56 5.69 -32.75
C ASP A 59 -39.74 6.11 -31.90
N LEU A 60 -39.47 6.51 -30.66
CA LEU A 60 -40.41 6.86 -29.66
C LEU A 60 -40.37 8.39 -29.35
N LEU A 61 -41.49 8.97 -29.05
CA LEU A 61 -41.60 10.23 -28.32
C LEU A 61 -42.10 9.92 -26.92
N VAL A 62 -41.23 10.09 -25.94
CA VAL A 62 -41.54 9.90 -24.52
C VAL A 62 -42.17 11.19 -23.97
N PRO A 63 -43.31 11.13 -23.26
CA PRO A 63 -43.95 12.33 -22.72
C PRO A 63 -43.03 13.17 -21.86
N ALA A 64 -43.07 14.49 -22.04
CA ALA A 64 -42.18 15.44 -21.36
C ALA A 64 -42.24 15.39 -19.82
N TYR A 65 -43.33 14.90 -19.22
CA TYR A 65 -43.42 14.70 -17.77
C TYR A 65 -42.60 13.52 -17.26
N ARG A 66 -42.15 12.60 -18.15
CA ARG A 66 -41.26 11.49 -17.84
C ARG A 66 -39.81 11.94 -17.96
N VAL A 67 -39.37 12.82 -17.06
CA VAL A 67 -38.04 13.44 -17.08
C VAL A 67 -36.91 12.43 -16.83
N ASP A 68 -37.23 11.27 -16.28
CA ASP A 68 -36.37 10.14 -16.00
C ASP A 68 -36.11 9.24 -17.21
N VAL A 69 -36.93 9.31 -18.27
CA VAL A 69 -36.87 8.40 -19.41
C VAL A 69 -36.42 9.13 -20.68
N GLN A 70 -35.11 9.26 -20.86
CA GLN A 70 -34.50 9.98 -21.98
C GLN A 70 -33.54 9.14 -22.83
N ARG A 71 -33.19 7.95 -22.36
CA ARG A 71 -32.24 7.05 -23.04
C ARG A 71 -32.90 5.70 -23.37
N PRO A 72 -32.37 4.95 -24.34
CA PRO A 72 -32.90 3.62 -24.68
C PRO A 72 -32.94 2.66 -23.47
N CYS A 73 -31.97 2.72 -22.57
CA CYS A 73 -31.94 1.86 -21.36
C CYS A 73 -33.09 2.16 -20.41
N ASP A 74 -33.50 3.43 -20.30
CA ASP A 74 -34.60 3.84 -19.41
C ASP A 74 -35.95 3.29 -19.95
N VAL A 75 -36.10 3.29 -21.30
CA VAL A 75 -37.28 2.67 -21.96
C VAL A 75 -37.26 1.15 -21.74
N VAL A 76 -36.11 0.51 -21.83
CA VAL A 76 -35.97 -0.94 -21.57
C VAL A 76 -36.32 -1.28 -20.13
N GLU A 77 -35.92 -0.45 -19.16
CA GLU A 77 -36.29 -0.61 -17.75
C GLU A 77 -37.83 -0.62 -17.60
N ASP A 78 -38.52 0.36 -18.17
CA ASP A 78 -39.95 0.44 -18.13
C ASP A 78 -40.66 -0.75 -18.79
N ILE A 79 -40.14 -1.18 -19.96
CA ILE A 79 -40.65 -2.39 -20.64
C ILE A 79 -40.50 -3.60 -19.73
N LEU A 80 -39.33 -3.77 -19.09
CA LEU A 80 -39.09 -4.91 -18.23
C LEU A 80 -39.93 -4.90 -16.96
N ARG A 81 -40.20 -3.71 -16.41
CA ARG A 81 -41.12 -3.54 -15.24
C ARG A 81 -42.52 -4.00 -15.56
N ILE A 82 -43.09 -3.60 -16.72
CA ILE A 82 -44.41 -4.00 -17.14
C ILE A 82 -44.48 -5.45 -17.59
N TYR A 83 -43.48 -5.91 -18.35
CA TYR A 83 -43.35 -7.31 -18.74
C TYR A 83 -43.25 -8.25 -17.54
N GLY A 84 -42.57 -7.81 -16.48
CA GLY A 84 -42.32 -8.51 -15.23
C GLY A 84 -40.98 -9.24 -15.16
N TYR A 85 -40.19 -8.91 -14.16
CA TYR A 85 -38.87 -9.50 -13.90
C TYR A 85 -38.94 -11.04 -13.77
N ASN A 86 -40.02 -11.55 -13.17
CA ASN A 86 -40.19 -12.99 -12.96
C ASN A 86 -40.42 -13.78 -14.27
N ASN A 87 -40.71 -13.08 -15.36
CA ASN A 87 -40.90 -13.69 -16.68
C ASN A 87 -39.57 -13.82 -17.43
N VAL A 88 -38.46 -13.34 -16.84
CA VAL A 88 -37.10 -13.53 -17.37
C VAL A 88 -36.46 -14.69 -16.64
N GLU A 89 -36.02 -15.68 -17.38
CA GLU A 89 -35.42 -16.90 -16.83
C GLU A 89 -34.03 -16.60 -16.30
N ILE A 90 -33.72 -17.06 -15.10
CA ILE A 90 -32.37 -16.96 -14.54
C ILE A 90 -31.50 -18.05 -15.20
N PRO A 91 -30.43 -17.69 -15.93
CA PRO A 91 -29.60 -18.68 -16.57
C PRO A 91 -28.86 -19.55 -15.54
N THR A 92 -28.79 -20.84 -15.78
CA THR A 92 -28.07 -21.79 -14.92
C THR A 92 -26.56 -21.68 -15.06
N GLN A 93 -26.09 -20.96 -16.06
CA GLN A 93 -24.67 -20.78 -16.34
C GLN A 93 -24.36 -19.31 -16.62
N LEU A 94 -23.38 -18.77 -15.91
CA LEU A 94 -22.79 -17.46 -16.21
C LEU A 94 -21.65 -17.67 -17.22
N LYS A 95 -21.81 -17.11 -18.42
CA LYS A 95 -20.72 -17.06 -19.41
C LYS A 95 -19.96 -15.75 -19.21
N SER A 96 -18.75 -15.85 -18.68
CA SER A 96 -17.86 -14.71 -18.49
C SER A 96 -16.49 -15.00 -19.09
N SER A 97 -15.88 -14.01 -19.71
CA SER A 97 -14.48 -14.07 -20.14
C SER A 97 -13.61 -13.54 -19.02
N LEU A 98 -12.97 -14.44 -18.26
CA LEU A 98 -12.08 -14.10 -17.14
C LEU A 98 -10.61 -13.98 -17.56
N THR A 99 -10.33 -13.70 -18.82
CA THR A 99 -8.99 -13.83 -19.42
C THR A 99 -8.05 -12.66 -19.17
N VAL A 100 -8.50 -11.54 -18.62
CA VAL A 100 -7.66 -10.35 -18.45
C VAL A 100 -7.56 -9.99 -16.99
N GLN A 101 -6.34 -10.15 -16.43
CA GLN A 101 -5.97 -9.53 -15.16
C GLN A 101 -5.37 -8.16 -15.46
N GLY A 102 -6.01 -7.10 -14.98
CA GLY A 102 -5.51 -5.74 -15.06
C GLY A 102 -4.33 -5.50 -14.08
N ASP A 103 -3.72 -4.34 -14.19
CA ASP A 103 -2.68 -3.93 -13.24
C ASP A 103 -3.25 -3.73 -11.82
N GLU A 104 -4.50 -3.34 -11.72
CA GLU A 104 -5.23 -3.19 -10.45
C GLU A 104 -5.45 -4.53 -9.76
N ASP A 105 -5.83 -5.59 -10.50
CA ASP A 105 -5.98 -6.93 -9.95
C ASP A 105 -4.65 -7.47 -9.39
N LYS A 106 -3.55 -7.20 -10.08
CA LYS A 106 -2.20 -7.59 -9.62
C LYS A 106 -1.78 -6.83 -8.37
N ALA A 107 -2.07 -5.53 -8.32
CA ALA A 107 -1.78 -4.70 -7.16
C ALA A 107 -2.58 -5.17 -5.93
N TYR A 108 -3.88 -5.44 -6.11
CA TYR A 108 -4.76 -5.96 -5.08
C TYR A 108 -4.33 -7.36 -4.59
N HIS A 109 -3.99 -8.26 -5.52
CA HIS A 109 -3.48 -9.58 -5.17
C HIS A 109 -2.19 -9.49 -4.34
N SER A 110 -1.24 -8.63 -4.76
CA SER A 110 0.02 -8.43 -4.02
C SER A 110 -0.21 -7.85 -2.62
N GLN A 111 -1.17 -6.93 -2.49
CA GLN A 111 -1.57 -6.36 -1.22
C GLN A 111 -2.13 -7.42 -0.28
N ASN A 112 -3.07 -8.25 -0.75
CA ASN A 112 -3.67 -9.33 0.05
C ASN A 112 -2.63 -10.38 0.45
N LEU A 113 -1.71 -10.73 -0.45
CA LEU A 113 -0.62 -11.67 -0.16
C LEU A 113 0.26 -11.21 1.01
N VAL A 114 0.53 -9.90 1.09
CA VAL A 114 1.29 -9.30 2.19
C VAL A 114 0.41 -9.19 3.45
N ALA A 115 -0.85 -8.80 3.31
CA ALA A 115 -1.78 -8.71 4.44
C ALA A 115 -1.95 -10.07 5.14
N GLU A 116 -2.13 -11.15 4.37
CA GLU A 116 -2.20 -12.53 4.91
C GLU A 116 -0.92 -12.93 5.66
N GLN A 117 0.25 -12.55 5.12
CA GLN A 117 1.51 -12.78 5.82
C GLN A 117 1.57 -12.01 7.14
N LEU A 118 1.23 -10.72 7.15
CA LEU A 118 1.24 -9.90 8.36
C LEU A 118 0.27 -10.45 9.42
N VAL A 119 -0.93 -10.87 9.02
CA VAL A 119 -1.88 -11.54 9.93
C VAL A 119 -1.27 -12.84 10.50
N GLY A 120 -0.59 -13.63 9.66
CA GLY A 120 0.14 -14.82 10.10
C GLY A 120 1.29 -14.53 11.08
N GLU A 121 1.88 -13.32 11.02
CA GLU A 121 2.91 -12.83 11.96
C GLU A 121 2.32 -12.14 13.21
N GLY A 122 0.96 -12.16 13.36
CA GLY A 122 0.25 -11.64 14.51
C GLY A 122 -0.12 -10.16 14.43
N PHE A 123 -0.08 -9.55 13.23
CA PHE A 123 -0.59 -8.21 13.04
C PHE A 123 -2.11 -8.20 12.89
N MET A 124 -2.74 -7.13 13.37
CA MET A 124 -4.15 -6.83 13.17
C MET A 124 -4.30 -5.69 12.17
N GLU A 125 -5.16 -5.87 11.20
CA GLU A 125 -5.50 -4.79 10.26
C GLU A 125 -6.34 -3.73 10.97
N ILE A 126 -5.98 -2.46 10.77
CA ILE A 126 -6.76 -1.31 11.23
C ILE A 126 -7.20 -0.50 10.02
N LEU A 127 -8.30 0.19 10.18
CA LEU A 127 -8.87 1.07 9.17
C LEU A 127 -9.18 2.43 9.79
N ASN A 128 -8.43 3.45 9.40
CA ASN A 128 -8.60 4.81 9.89
C ASN A 128 -9.18 5.72 8.79
N ASN A 129 -9.81 6.82 9.22
CA ASN A 129 -10.36 7.80 8.30
C ASN A 129 -9.26 8.46 7.47
N SER A 130 -9.55 8.71 6.18
CA SER A 130 -8.68 9.52 5.31
C SER A 130 -8.75 11.01 5.65
N LEU A 131 -9.77 11.45 6.37
CA LEU A 131 -9.85 12.80 6.91
C LEU A 131 -9.16 12.86 8.28
N SER A 132 -8.46 13.96 8.54
CA SER A 132 -7.56 14.14 9.68
C SER A 132 -7.63 15.56 10.23
N LYS A 133 -6.98 15.78 11.36
CA LYS A 133 -6.86 17.09 12.01
C LYS A 133 -5.79 17.94 11.33
N ALA A 134 -6.14 19.19 11.00
CA ALA A 134 -5.18 20.14 10.47
C ALA A 134 -4.04 20.44 11.48
N SER A 135 -4.32 20.39 12.79
CA SER A 135 -3.34 20.62 13.85
C SER A 135 -2.15 19.65 13.81
N TYR A 136 -2.32 18.45 13.30
CA TYR A 136 -1.21 17.51 13.13
C TYR A 136 -0.11 18.00 12.19
N TYR A 137 -0.45 18.86 11.23
CA TYR A 137 0.48 19.42 10.26
C TYR A 137 0.97 20.84 10.61
N THR A 138 0.34 21.48 11.61
CA THR A 138 0.75 22.81 12.11
C THR A 138 1.57 22.74 13.40
N ASP A 139 1.25 21.78 14.28
CA ASP A 139 1.80 21.77 15.66
C ASP A 139 3.12 20.99 15.77
N PHE A 140 3.41 20.10 14.81
CA PHE A 140 4.55 19.19 14.88
C PHE A 140 5.79 19.63 14.08
N ASP A 141 5.68 20.60 13.20
CA ASP A 141 6.79 21.05 12.32
C ASP A 141 7.45 19.87 11.59
N LEU A 142 6.63 19.13 10.84
CA LEU A 142 7.04 17.91 10.16
C LEU A 142 7.73 18.24 8.83
N ASN A 143 9.02 17.92 8.70
CA ASN A 143 9.80 18.24 7.50
C ASN A 143 9.32 17.53 6.23
N LYS A 144 8.70 16.34 6.35
CA LYS A 144 8.17 15.56 5.23
C LYS A 144 6.70 15.86 4.91
N TYR A 145 5.97 16.46 5.83
CA TYR A 145 4.53 16.69 5.73
C TYR A 145 4.16 18.15 6.04
N PRO A 146 4.63 19.11 5.21
CA PRO A 146 4.40 20.53 5.47
C PRO A 146 2.91 20.88 5.30
N ASN A 147 2.44 21.84 6.10
CA ASN A 147 1.03 22.25 6.10
C ASN A 147 0.57 22.80 4.74
N GLU A 148 1.48 23.41 3.96
CA GLU A 148 1.21 24.01 2.65
C GLU A 148 0.77 22.99 1.60
N THR A 149 1.16 21.74 1.78
CA THR A 149 0.81 20.62 0.87
C THR A 149 -0.44 19.87 1.32
N THR A 150 -1.11 20.35 2.36
CA THR A 150 -2.32 19.72 2.89
C THR A 150 -3.53 19.96 1.98
N VAL A 151 -4.27 18.90 1.65
CA VAL A 151 -5.56 18.98 0.96
C VAL A 151 -6.63 19.35 1.98
N LYS A 152 -7.19 20.56 1.87
CA LYS A 152 -8.21 21.07 2.78
C LYS A 152 -9.62 20.70 2.30
N VAL A 153 -10.47 20.27 3.21
CA VAL A 153 -11.89 20.01 2.95
C VAL A 153 -12.67 21.32 3.02
N MET A 154 -13.47 21.60 2.00
CA MET A 154 -14.19 22.88 1.88
C MET A 154 -15.24 23.06 2.98
N ASN A 155 -16.03 22.02 3.27
CA ASN A 155 -17.09 22.03 4.27
C ASN A 155 -16.95 20.83 5.21
N PRO A 156 -15.96 20.82 6.13
CA PRO A 156 -15.75 19.68 7.02
C PRO A 156 -16.89 19.55 8.04
N LEU A 157 -17.26 18.33 8.38
CA LEU A 157 -18.26 18.04 9.42
C LEU A 157 -17.81 18.46 10.83
N SER A 158 -16.48 18.47 11.06
CA SER A 158 -15.86 18.93 12.31
C SER A 158 -14.43 19.42 12.04
N ALA A 159 -13.85 20.15 12.98
CA ALA A 159 -12.44 20.57 12.93
C ALA A 159 -11.48 19.37 12.87
N ASP A 160 -11.86 18.24 13.44
CA ASP A 160 -11.07 17.01 13.46
C ASP A 160 -11.01 16.30 12.11
N LEU A 161 -11.85 16.71 11.15
CA LEU A 161 -11.95 16.13 9.80
C LEU A 161 -11.72 17.20 8.72
N GLY A 162 -10.91 18.22 9.03
CA GLY A 162 -10.74 19.40 8.20
C GLY A 162 -9.79 19.23 7.02
N VAL A 163 -8.98 18.17 6.99
CA VAL A 163 -7.96 17.94 5.96
C VAL A 163 -7.86 16.46 5.58
N MET A 164 -7.34 16.18 4.39
CA MET A 164 -6.98 14.81 4.02
C MET A 164 -5.58 14.48 4.56
N ARG A 165 -5.37 13.24 4.98
CA ARG A 165 -4.13 12.76 5.57
C ARG A 165 -2.98 12.75 4.57
N GLN A 166 -1.84 13.34 4.93
CA GLN A 166 -0.58 13.24 4.19
C GLN A 166 0.23 12.00 4.61
N THR A 167 -0.09 11.41 5.76
CA THR A 167 0.52 10.19 6.29
C THR A 167 -0.53 9.40 7.07
N MET A 168 -0.38 8.10 7.14
CA MET A 168 -1.22 7.23 7.95
C MET A 168 -0.81 7.17 9.44
N LEU A 169 0.31 7.82 9.78
CA LEU A 169 0.88 7.83 11.13
C LEU A 169 -0.13 8.23 12.21
N PHE A 170 -0.82 9.36 12.02
CA PHE A 170 -1.66 9.93 13.07
C PHE A 170 -2.89 9.08 13.37
N GLY A 171 -3.58 8.58 12.35
CA GLY A 171 -4.69 7.65 12.54
C GLY A 171 -4.27 6.35 13.23
N GLY A 172 -3.09 5.82 12.85
CA GLY A 172 -2.51 4.67 13.51
C GLY A 172 -2.17 4.93 14.97
N LEU A 173 -1.61 6.11 15.31
CA LEU A 173 -1.34 6.49 16.69
C LEU A 173 -2.63 6.66 17.52
N GLU A 174 -3.67 7.24 16.94
CA GLU A 174 -4.98 7.30 17.61
C GLU A 174 -5.52 5.89 17.92
N SER A 175 -5.31 4.94 17.00
CA SER A 175 -5.67 3.53 17.22
C SER A 175 -4.82 2.87 18.32
N VAL A 176 -3.51 3.13 18.36
CA VAL A 176 -2.61 2.67 19.42
C VAL A 176 -3.05 3.20 20.77
N VAL A 177 -3.26 4.51 20.90
CA VAL A 177 -3.72 5.15 22.15
C VAL A 177 -5.04 4.57 22.63
N ARG A 178 -6.00 4.41 21.73
CA ARG A 178 -7.31 3.82 22.05
C ARG A 178 -7.15 2.43 22.66
N ASN A 179 -6.32 1.59 22.09
CA ASN A 179 -6.08 0.24 22.60
C ASN A 179 -5.32 0.24 23.93
N ILE A 180 -4.30 1.08 24.09
CA ILE A 180 -3.59 1.24 25.37
C ILE A 180 -4.57 1.65 26.49
N ASN A 181 -5.47 2.60 26.22
CA ASN A 181 -6.50 3.05 27.16
C ASN A 181 -7.48 1.92 27.53
N HIS A 182 -7.69 0.94 26.62
CA HIS A 182 -8.45 -0.28 26.89
C HIS A 182 -7.60 -1.41 27.50
N LYS A 183 -6.39 -1.09 28.01
CA LYS A 183 -5.47 -2.03 28.68
C LYS A 183 -4.83 -3.08 27.76
N SER A 184 -4.87 -2.88 26.43
CA SER A 184 -4.13 -3.66 25.47
C SER A 184 -2.85 -2.91 25.10
N GLN A 185 -1.71 -3.36 25.63
CA GLN A 185 -0.43 -2.62 25.48
C GLN A 185 0.49 -3.22 24.40
N ASN A 186 0.36 -4.53 24.13
CA ASN A 186 1.21 -5.24 23.18
C ASN A 186 0.51 -5.30 21.83
N LEU A 187 0.89 -4.43 20.91
CA LEU A 187 0.15 -4.19 19.68
C LEU A 187 1.04 -4.36 18.46
N LYS A 188 0.50 -5.05 17.45
CA LYS A 188 1.04 -5.11 16.09
C LYS A 188 -0.08 -4.76 15.13
N PHE A 189 -0.01 -3.58 14.51
CA PHE A 189 -1.03 -3.09 13.59
C PHE A 189 -0.46 -2.86 12.20
N PHE A 190 -1.28 -3.10 11.19
CA PHE A 190 -1.02 -2.62 9.85
C PHE A 190 -2.28 -1.95 9.26
N GLU A 191 -2.06 -1.03 8.36
CA GLU A 191 -3.11 -0.37 7.59
C GLU A 191 -2.68 -0.23 6.14
N VAL A 192 -3.58 -0.54 5.22
CA VAL A 192 -3.43 -0.23 3.81
C VAL A 192 -4.36 0.92 3.47
N GLY A 193 -3.83 1.96 2.86
CA GLY A 193 -4.63 3.13 2.57
C GLY A 193 -3.91 4.13 1.67
N ASN A 194 -4.58 5.25 1.43
CA ASN A 194 -4.05 6.31 0.61
C ASN A 194 -3.66 7.53 1.44
N THR A 195 -2.65 8.25 0.95
CA THR A 195 -2.26 9.58 1.41
C THR A 195 -2.49 10.59 0.30
N TYR A 196 -2.64 11.86 0.66
CA TYR A 196 -3.08 12.89 -0.26
C TYR A 196 -2.21 14.14 -0.11
N ILE A 197 -1.76 14.69 -1.23
CA ILE A 197 -0.87 15.85 -1.26
C ILE A 197 -1.38 16.86 -2.27
N TYR A 198 -1.38 18.12 -1.88
CA TYR A 198 -1.66 19.26 -2.74
C TYR A 198 -0.34 19.91 -3.19
N ASN A 199 -0.19 20.11 -4.51
CA ASN A 199 0.94 20.82 -5.09
C ASN A 199 0.43 22.06 -5.84
N LYS A 200 0.65 23.24 -5.25
CA LYS A 200 0.20 24.52 -5.80
C LYS A 200 0.80 24.81 -7.19
N GLU A 201 2.02 24.38 -7.46
CA GLU A 201 2.71 24.65 -8.74
C GLU A 201 2.05 23.91 -9.92
N LYS A 202 1.35 22.80 -9.65
CA LYS A 202 0.65 22.01 -10.66
C LYS A 202 -0.80 22.46 -10.87
N TRP A 203 -1.26 23.45 -10.10
CA TRP A 203 -2.62 23.96 -10.25
C TRP A 203 -2.75 24.83 -11.51
N SER A 204 -3.81 24.63 -12.27
CA SER A 204 -4.20 25.48 -13.38
C SER A 204 -5.73 25.51 -13.49
N GLU A 205 -6.28 26.59 -14.04
CA GLU A 205 -7.73 26.73 -14.28
C GLU A 205 -8.26 25.66 -15.25
N GLU A 206 -7.46 25.27 -16.24
CA GLU A 206 -7.82 24.26 -17.24
C GLU A 206 -7.85 22.84 -16.65
N SER A 207 -7.06 22.57 -15.60
CA SER A 207 -6.95 21.24 -15.00
C SER A 207 -6.62 21.31 -13.50
N PRO A 208 -7.55 21.78 -12.66
CA PRO A 208 -7.30 21.96 -11.21
C PRO A 208 -6.91 20.66 -10.49
N ILE A 209 -7.45 19.54 -10.98
CA ILE A 209 -7.23 18.22 -10.37
C ILE A 209 -5.76 17.77 -10.42
N LYS A 210 -4.96 18.28 -11.35
CA LYS A 210 -3.52 17.96 -11.45
C LYS A 210 -2.71 18.43 -10.24
N ALA A 211 -3.24 19.36 -9.48
CA ALA A 211 -2.62 19.83 -8.25
C ALA A 211 -2.74 18.82 -7.09
N TYR A 212 -3.58 17.83 -7.22
CA TYR A 212 -3.83 16.83 -6.19
C TYR A 212 -3.19 15.49 -6.60
N SER A 213 -2.50 14.87 -5.66
CA SER A 213 -1.96 13.51 -5.83
C SER A 213 -2.46 12.60 -4.71
N GLN A 214 -2.68 11.35 -5.08
CA GLN A 214 -3.01 10.27 -4.18
C GLN A 214 -1.96 9.18 -4.36
N GLU A 215 -1.43 8.67 -3.24
CA GLU A 215 -0.44 7.60 -3.24
C GLU A 215 -0.90 6.48 -2.30
N ALA A 216 -0.74 5.24 -2.75
CA ALA A 216 -1.03 4.07 -1.94
C ALA A 216 0.15 3.76 -1.00
N HIS A 217 -0.17 3.51 0.27
CA HIS A 217 0.77 3.20 1.34
C HIS A 217 0.31 1.98 2.14
N MET A 218 1.27 1.32 2.77
CA MET A 218 1.01 0.34 3.83
C MET A 218 1.83 0.76 5.06
N SER A 219 1.16 0.99 6.17
CA SER A 219 1.82 1.36 7.43
C SER A 219 1.83 0.21 8.42
N LEU A 220 2.89 0.11 9.21
CA LEU A 220 3.07 -0.89 10.25
C LEU A 220 3.36 -0.20 11.58
N PHE A 221 2.78 -0.69 12.66
CA PHE A 221 2.99 -0.23 14.02
C PHE A 221 3.28 -1.42 14.92
N ILE A 222 4.34 -1.34 15.71
CA ILE A 222 4.66 -2.31 16.77
C ILE A 222 4.91 -1.53 18.04
N THR A 223 4.34 -2.00 19.16
CA THR A 223 4.58 -1.38 20.47
C THR A 223 4.34 -2.39 21.59
N GLY A 224 4.99 -2.17 22.74
CA GLY A 224 4.89 -3.03 23.92
C GLY A 224 5.84 -4.21 23.88
N LYS A 225 5.43 -5.37 24.40
CA LYS A 225 6.23 -6.59 24.48
C LYS A 225 6.07 -7.42 23.20
N ARG A 226 7.17 -7.94 22.71
CA ARG A 226 7.21 -8.98 21.68
C ARG A 226 6.73 -10.32 22.23
N VAL A 227 7.19 -10.66 23.43
CA VAL A 227 6.83 -11.89 24.13
C VAL A 227 6.46 -11.53 25.58
N GLU A 228 5.28 -11.95 26.00
CA GLU A 228 4.90 -11.85 27.41
C GLU A 228 5.55 -12.96 28.22
N GLY A 229 6.07 -12.62 29.40
CA GLY A 229 6.71 -13.55 30.30
C GLY A 229 5.77 -14.66 30.74
N SER A 230 6.34 -15.85 30.85
CA SER A 230 5.66 -17.03 31.34
C SER A 230 6.61 -17.85 32.23
N TRP A 231 6.12 -18.99 32.71
CA TRP A 231 6.98 -19.93 33.44
C TRP A 231 8.16 -20.45 32.58
N ALA A 232 8.03 -20.43 31.25
CA ALA A 232 8.99 -21.03 30.33
C ALA A 232 10.02 -19.99 29.77
N HIS A 233 9.69 -18.69 29.78
CA HIS A 233 10.56 -17.65 29.24
C HIS A 233 10.29 -16.29 29.91
N ALA A 234 11.27 -15.41 29.87
CA ALA A 234 11.17 -14.03 30.35
C ALA A 234 10.41 -13.13 29.38
N ASP A 235 9.97 -11.95 29.88
CA ASP A 235 9.47 -10.87 29.03
C ASP A 235 10.53 -10.43 28.01
N GLU A 236 10.09 -10.20 26.77
CA GLU A 236 10.92 -9.63 25.73
C GLU A 236 10.23 -8.38 25.16
N GLN A 237 10.91 -7.24 25.18
CA GLN A 237 10.40 -6.00 24.59
C GLN A 237 10.48 -6.04 23.07
N SER A 238 9.50 -5.43 22.40
CA SER A 238 9.59 -5.17 20.97
C SER A 238 10.79 -4.26 20.65
N SER A 239 11.31 -4.38 19.45
CA SER A 239 12.47 -3.61 19.03
C SER A 239 12.36 -3.15 17.57
N ILE A 240 13.18 -2.17 17.20
CA ILE A 240 13.30 -1.75 15.81
C ILE A 240 13.74 -2.91 14.89
N TYR A 241 14.50 -3.86 15.40
CA TYR A 241 14.95 -5.03 14.65
C TYR A 241 13.80 -5.97 14.30
N GLU A 242 12.79 -6.09 15.18
CA GLU A 242 11.57 -6.84 14.89
C GLU A 242 10.82 -6.18 13.71
N LEU A 243 10.57 -4.87 13.77
CA LEU A 243 9.93 -4.13 12.67
C LEU A 243 10.74 -4.24 11.37
N LYS A 244 12.08 -4.12 11.46
CA LYS A 244 12.96 -4.28 10.31
C LYS A 244 12.83 -5.66 9.67
N ALA A 245 12.80 -6.72 10.47
CA ALA A 245 12.64 -8.09 9.98
C ALA A 245 11.29 -8.28 9.25
N VAL A 246 10.21 -7.73 9.79
CA VAL A 246 8.88 -7.74 9.16
C VAL A 246 8.91 -7.02 7.81
N VAL A 247 9.48 -5.80 7.76
CA VAL A 247 9.61 -5.03 6.51
C VAL A 247 10.43 -5.79 5.47
N GLU A 248 11.55 -6.38 5.85
CA GLU A 248 12.39 -7.16 4.93
C GLU A 248 11.67 -8.43 4.44
N ASN A 249 10.84 -9.06 5.28
CA ASN A 249 9.97 -10.16 4.86
C ASN A 249 8.90 -9.69 3.85
N VAL A 250 8.29 -8.53 4.07
CA VAL A 250 7.34 -7.93 3.11
C VAL A 250 8.02 -7.67 1.77
N LEU A 251 9.19 -7.02 1.76
CA LEU A 251 9.96 -6.76 0.54
C LEU A 251 10.30 -8.07 -0.21
N ARG A 252 10.73 -9.10 0.53
CA ARG A 252 11.01 -10.43 -0.03
C ARG A 252 9.76 -11.10 -0.59
N ARG A 253 8.62 -10.98 0.11
CA ARG A 253 7.34 -11.56 -0.28
C ARG A 253 6.83 -11.05 -1.62
N VAL A 254 7.00 -9.75 -1.88
CA VAL A 254 6.65 -9.15 -3.17
C VAL A 254 7.74 -9.32 -4.23
N GLY A 255 8.85 -10.01 -3.92
CA GLY A 255 9.91 -10.30 -4.87
C GLY A 255 10.94 -9.18 -5.05
N MET A 256 11.10 -8.28 -4.07
CA MET A 256 12.12 -7.23 -4.14
C MET A 256 13.50 -7.77 -3.76
N PRO A 257 14.50 -7.76 -4.67
CA PRO A 257 15.84 -8.23 -4.36
C PRO A 257 16.56 -7.29 -3.39
N GLN A 258 17.22 -7.86 -2.37
CA GLN A 258 17.98 -7.07 -1.40
C GLN A 258 19.07 -6.21 -2.04
N ASN A 259 19.75 -6.71 -3.06
CA ASN A 259 20.80 -5.97 -3.77
C ASN A 259 20.32 -4.77 -4.60
N ASN A 260 19.01 -4.61 -4.78
CA ASN A 260 18.40 -3.46 -5.46
C ASN A 260 17.98 -2.36 -4.50
N VAL A 261 18.14 -2.58 -3.20
CA VAL A 261 17.78 -1.67 -2.14
C VAL A 261 19.02 -1.06 -1.51
N VAL A 262 18.99 0.23 -1.29
CA VAL A 262 20.00 0.99 -0.55
C VAL A 262 19.39 1.46 0.74
N ILE A 263 19.99 1.12 1.88
CA ILE A 263 19.54 1.56 3.20
C ILE A 263 20.34 2.82 3.58
N LYS A 264 19.64 3.87 4.01
CA LYS A 264 20.23 5.13 4.48
C LYS A 264 19.61 5.54 5.79
N HIS A 265 20.25 6.45 6.51
CA HIS A 265 19.59 7.14 7.62
C HIS A 265 18.41 7.96 7.10
N SER A 266 17.28 7.90 7.78
CA SER A 266 16.12 8.74 7.47
C SER A 266 16.32 10.12 8.09
N ASP A 267 16.06 11.16 7.31
CA ASP A 267 16.01 12.56 7.76
C ASP A 267 14.60 12.99 8.20
N ASN A 268 13.65 12.06 8.21
CA ASN A 268 12.27 12.29 8.61
C ASN A 268 12.18 12.50 10.13
N ASN A 269 11.79 13.70 10.56
CA ASN A 269 11.78 14.09 11.97
C ASN A 269 10.64 13.50 12.82
N ILE A 270 9.79 12.67 12.21
CA ILE A 270 8.87 11.81 12.98
C ILE A 270 9.63 10.75 13.79
N PHE A 271 10.85 10.39 13.36
CA PHE A 271 11.68 9.40 14.03
C PHE A 271 12.71 10.05 14.96
N SER A 272 13.00 9.39 16.09
CA SER A 272 14.18 9.65 16.89
C SER A 272 15.41 8.95 16.29
N LYS A 273 15.20 7.77 15.74
CA LYS A 273 16.16 7.00 14.93
C LYS A 273 15.38 6.31 13.83
N GLY A 274 15.78 6.50 12.59
CA GLY A 274 15.08 5.92 11.45
C GLY A 274 16.00 5.60 10.29
N VAL A 275 15.55 4.71 9.43
CA VAL A 275 16.21 4.35 8.17
C VAL A 275 15.23 4.42 7.01
N SER A 276 15.76 4.72 5.85
CA SER A 276 15.06 4.74 4.57
C SER A 276 15.60 3.64 3.67
N TYR A 277 14.71 2.87 3.09
CA TYR A 277 14.98 1.88 2.07
C TYR A 277 14.68 2.52 0.71
N GLU A 278 15.69 2.68 -0.12
CA GLU A 278 15.57 3.36 -1.39
C GLU A 278 15.99 2.48 -2.54
N THR A 279 15.44 2.73 -3.73
CA THR A 279 16.01 2.19 -4.96
C THR A 279 17.38 2.83 -5.23
N ARG A 280 18.20 2.21 -6.09
CA ARG A 280 19.47 2.82 -6.53
C ARG A 280 19.32 4.20 -7.19
N ALA A 281 18.12 4.52 -7.72
CA ALA A 281 17.78 5.82 -8.27
C ALA A 281 17.31 6.83 -7.21
N GLY A 282 17.39 6.50 -5.92
CA GLY A 282 17.02 7.37 -4.81
C GLY A 282 15.51 7.47 -4.53
N LYS A 283 14.70 6.56 -5.09
CA LYS A 283 13.26 6.57 -4.81
C LYS A 283 12.97 5.79 -3.53
N VAL A 284 12.31 6.44 -2.57
CA VAL A 284 11.95 5.85 -1.29
C VAL A 284 10.92 4.73 -1.51
N LEU A 285 11.19 3.58 -0.92
CA LEU A 285 10.31 2.40 -0.87
C LEU A 285 9.70 2.23 0.51
N VAL A 286 10.51 2.41 1.56
CA VAL A 286 10.07 2.29 2.95
C VAL A 286 10.85 3.28 3.81
N GLU A 287 10.17 3.92 4.74
CA GLU A 287 10.80 4.58 5.90
C GLU A 287 10.36 3.86 7.17
N LEU A 288 11.29 3.55 8.05
CA LEU A 288 10.98 2.93 9.34
C LEU A 288 11.86 3.46 10.46
N GLY A 289 11.33 3.45 11.67
CA GLY A 289 12.09 3.94 12.82
C GLY A 289 11.34 3.88 14.13
N ILE A 290 12.00 4.39 15.15
CA ILE A 290 11.44 4.63 16.48
C ILE A 290 10.83 6.03 16.49
N LEU A 291 9.58 6.17 16.89
CA LEU A 291 8.93 7.48 16.94
C LEU A 291 9.65 8.45 17.88
N SER A 292 9.65 9.72 17.49
CA SER A 292 10.25 10.79 18.28
C SER A 292 9.52 10.98 19.60
N LEU A 293 10.26 11.38 20.64
CA LEU A 293 9.70 11.66 21.96
C LEU A 293 8.63 12.76 21.92
N LYS A 294 8.77 13.74 20.99
CA LYS A 294 7.79 14.81 20.80
C LYS A 294 6.43 14.26 20.41
N LEU A 295 6.40 13.34 19.45
CA LEU A 295 5.15 12.69 19.00
C LEU A 295 4.57 11.78 20.08
N LYS A 296 5.38 10.93 20.69
CA LYS A 296 4.92 10.05 21.78
C LYS A 296 4.25 10.83 22.91
N LYS A 297 4.87 11.91 23.37
CA LYS A 297 4.30 12.77 24.43
C LYS A 297 3.00 13.45 24.01
N ALA A 298 2.88 13.90 22.77
CA ALA A 298 1.67 14.55 22.28
C ALA A 298 0.47 13.61 22.20
N PHE A 299 0.73 12.32 22.04
CA PHE A 299 -0.28 11.26 22.05
C PHE A 299 -0.40 10.54 23.40
N ASP A 300 0.30 11.02 24.44
CA ASP A 300 0.30 10.40 25.77
C ASP A 300 0.70 8.92 25.75
N ILE A 301 1.72 8.59 24.97
CA ILE A 301 2.26 7.23 24.84
C ILE A 301 3.61 7.16 25.56
N GLU A 302 3.69 6.35 26.61
CA GLU A 302 4.91 6.16 27.40
C GLU A 302 5.88 5.18 26.74
N GLN A 303 5.36 4.07 26.21
CA GLN A 303 6.16 3.01 25.60
C GLN A 303 6.70 3.39 24.21
N ASP A 304 7.72 2.68 23.75
CA ASP A 304 8.24 2.90 22.41
C ASP A 304 7.25 2.39 21.35
N VAL A 305 7.12 3.19 20.29
CA VAL A 305 6.36 2.83 19.11
C VAL A 305 7.32 2.77 17.94
N PHE A 306 7.34 1.62 17.28
CA PHE A 306 8.08 1.36 16.06
C PHE A 306 7.12 1.49 14.90
N TYR A 307 7.44 2.37 13.95
CA TYR A 307 6.58 2.69 12.81
C TYR A 307 7.32 2.47 11.50
N ALA A 308 6.62 1.89 10.52
CA ALA A 308 7.09 1.84 9.14
C ALA A 308 6.02 2.35 8.19
N ASP A 309 6.46 3.08 7.17
CA ASP A 309 5.66 3.54 6.05
C ASP A 309 6.21 2.96 4.75
N ILE A 310 5.47 2.08 4.13
CA ILE A 310 5.79 1.44 2.86
C ILE A 310 5.07 2.21 1.75
N HIS A 311 5.81 2.87 0.88
CA HIS A 311 5.30 3.53 -0.31
C HIS A 311 4.89 2.48 -1.35
N TRP A 312 3.65 2.00 -1.26
CA TRP A 312 3.18 0.83 -2.00
C TRP A 312 3.29 1.00 -3.52
N ASP A 313 2.90 2.16 -4.04
CA ASP A 313 3.01 2.46 -5.47
C ASP A 313 4.46 2.43 -5.97
N ASN A 314 5.40 2.92 -5.16
CA ASN A 314 6.81 2.92 -5.50
C ASN A 314 7.38 1.51 -5.48
N LEU A 315 7.00 0.73 -4.48
CA LEU A 315 7.41 -0.67 -4.34
C LEU A 315 6.90 -1.51 -5.52
N MET A 316 5.62 -1.40 -5.87
CA MET A 316 5.05 -2.13 -7.00
C MET A 316 5.68 -1.74 -8.34
N LYS A 317 5.99 -0.45 -8.55
CA LYS A 317 6.74 0.01 -9.73
C LYS A 317 8.17 -0.55 -9.78
N ALA A 318 8.82 -0.69 -8.63
CA ALA A 318 10.17 -1.26 -8.56
C ALA A 318 10.17 -2.77 -8.83
N VAL A 319 9.20 -3.50 -8.28
CA VAL A 319 9.04 -4.96 -8.45
C VAL A 319 8.68 -5.35 -9.87
N LYS A 320 7.86 -4.56 -10.61
CA LYS A 320 7.52 -4.82 -12.03
C LYS A 320 8.74 -5.06 -12.94
N LYS A 321 9.91 -4.56 -12.57
CA LYS A 321 11.16 -4.67 -13.33
C LYS A 321 11.99 -5.89 -12.96
N VAL A 322 11.52 -6.70 -12.00
CA VAL A 322 12.24 -7.86 -11.49
C VAL A 322 11.68 -9.13 -12.14
N ASN A 323 12.56 -9.88 -12.78
CA ASN A 323 12.20 -11.21 -13.27
C ASN A 323 12.53 -12.24 -12.17
N LEU A 324 11.51 -12.87 -11.62
CA LEU A 324 11.67 -14.01 -10.73
C LEU A 324 12.04 -15.24 -11.56
N THR A 325 13.20 -15.81 -11.25
CA THR A 325 13.67 -17.06 -11.85
C THR A 325 13.76 -18.13 -10.78
N TYR A 326 13.24 -19.31 -11.07
CA TYR A 326 13.44 -20.48 -10.22
C TYR A 326 14.87 -20.97 -10.35
N THR A 327 15.50 -21.28 -9.22
CA THR A 327 16.78 -21.97 -9.14
C THR A 327 16.66 -23.15 -8.20
N ASP A 328 17.23 -24.28 -8.57
CA ASP A 328 17.27 -25.46 -7.70
C ASP A 328 18.05 -25.16 -6.40
N ILE A 329 17.64 -25.82 -5.32
CA ILE A 329 18.40 -25.79 -4.08
C ILE A 329 19.76 -26.47 -4.32
N SER A 330 20.84 -25.81 -3.93
CA SER A 330 22.18 -26.36 -4.08
C SER A 330 22.31 -27.70 -3.35
N LYS A 331 22.89 -28.68 -4.06
CA LYS A 331 23.19 -30.02 -3.52
C LYS A 331 24.49 -30.03 -2.71
N TYR A 332 25.26 -28.95 -2.76
CA TYR A 332 26.59 -28.86 -2.12
C TYR A 332 26.44 -28.10 -0.80
N PRO A 333 27.17 -28.57 0.27
CA PRO A 333 27.07 -27.95 1.57
C PRO A 333 27.68 -26.53 1.58
N SER A 334 27.07 -25.65 2.38
CA SER A 334 27.67 -24.36 2.72
C SER A 334 28.75 -24.52 3.80
N VAL A 335 29.67 -23.58 3.83
CA VAL A 335 30.74 -23.48 4.83
C VAL A 335 30.59 -22.15 5.56
N SER A 336 30.63 -22.22 6.89
CA SER A 336 30.56 -21.08 7.80
C SER A 336 31.94 -20.75 8.35
N ARG A 337 32.29 -19.46 8.38
CA ARG A 337 33.53 -18.94 8.97
C ARG A 337 33.28 -17.68 9.77
N ASP A 338 33.77 -17.66 10.98
CA ASP A 338 33.62 -16.55 11.91
C ASP A 338 34.86 -15.67 11.93
N LEU A 339 34.65 -14.37 12.06
CA LEU A 339 35.69 -13.39 12.34
C LEU A 339 35.22 -12.47 13.48
N ALA A 340 36.08 -12.27 14.45
CA ALA A 340 35.92 -11.20 15.44
C ALA A 340 36.72 -9.98 14.94
N LEU A 341 36.00 -8.91 14.62
CA LEU A 341 36.56 -7.69 14.04
C LEU A 341 36.50 -6.55 15.06
N LEU A 342 37.66 -6.06 15.46
CA LEU A 342 37.79 -4.83 16.25
C LEU A 342 37.79 -3.64 15.30
N VAL A 343 36.81 -2.75 15.43
CA VAL A 343 36.60 -1.59 14.56
C VAL A 343 36.29 -0.34 15.37
N ASP A 344 36.42 0.83 14.74
CA ASP A 344 36.02 2.08 15.36
C ASP A 344 34.49 2.12 15.60
N LYS A 345 34.04 2.80 16.66
CA LYS A 345 32.60 2.87 17.03
C LYS A 345 31.68 3.40 15.93
N ASN A 346 32.20 4.26 15.05
CA ASN A 346 31.45 4.84 13.93
C ASN A 346 31.30 3.89 12.72
N VAL A 347 32.02 2.75 12.70
CA VAL A 347 31.89 1.78 11.63
C VAL A 347 30.57 1.04 11.73
N GLU A 348 29.77 1.11 10.69
CA GLU A 348 28.47 0.40 10.60
C GLU A 348 28.65 -1.00 10.03
N PHE A 349 27.83 -1.95 10.48
CA PHE A 349 27.85 -3.31 9.95
C PHE A 349 27.60 -3.37 8.44
N ALA A 350 26.75 -2.48 7.91
CA ALA A 350 26.48 -2.37 6.48
C ALA A 350 27.75 -2.13 5.64
N GLN A 351 28.76 -1.44 6.18
CA GLN A 351 30.05 -1.23 5.51
C GLN A 351 30.84 -2.53 5.40
N ILE A 352 30.80 -3.36 6.46
CA ILE A 352 31.45 -4.69 6.47
C ILE A 352 30.78 -5.59 5.44
N GLU A 353 29.46 -5.65 5.45
CA GLU A 353 28.65 -6.43 4.52
C GLU A 353 28.92 -6.02 3.06
N GLN A 354 28.92 -4.71 2.78
CA GLN A 354 29.21 -4.16 1.46
C GLN A 354 30.62 -4.54 0.96
N ILE A 355 31.64 -4.40 1.82
CA ILE A 355 33.02 -4.77 1.48
C ILE A 355 33.13 -6.27 1.22
N ALA A 356 32.47 -7.08 2.03
CA ALA A 356 32.49 -8.53 1.89
C ALA A 356 31.88 -8.97 0.54
N HIS A 357 30.69 -8.45 0.18
CA HIS A 357 30.05 -8.74 -1.11
C HIS A 357 30.80 -8.17 -2.32
N GLN A 358 31.53 -7.05 -2.15
CA GLN A 358 32.42 -6.54 -3.20
C GLN A 358 33.64 -7.41 -3.39
N THR A 359 34.14 -8.02 -2.30
CA THR A 359 35.35 -8.87 -2.30
C THR A 359 35.07 -10.24 -2.91
N GLU A 360 33.95 -10.86 -2.54
CA GLU A 360 33.53 -12.16 -3.05
C GLU A 360 32.06 -12.10 -3.49
N LYS A 361 31.84 -12.11 -4.82
CA LYS A 361 30.51 -11.91 -5.42
C LYS A 361 29.74 -13.20 -5.70
N LYS A 362 30.50 -14.33 -5.88
CA LYS A 362 29.89 -15.59 -6.34
C LYS A 362 29.66 -16.56 -5.21
N LEU A 363 30.68 -16.74 -4.37
CA LEU A 363 30.69 -17.78 -3.35
C LEU A 363 30.20 -17.32 -1.99
N LEU A 364 30.23 -16.02 -1.69
CA LEU A 364 29.68 -15.46 -0.46
C LEU A 364 28.13 -15.34 -0.57
N LYS A 365 27.43 -16.15 0.21
CA LYS A 365 25.96 -16.18 0.21
C LYS A 365 25.34 -15.22 1.22
N SER A 366 25.92 -15.13 2.41
CA SER A 366 25.47 -14.20 3.44
C SER A 366 26.56 -13.79 4.41
N VAL A 367 26.35 -12.64 5.03
CA VAL A 367 27.18 -12.09 6.12
C VAL A 367 26.23 -11.84 7.30
N VAL A 368 26.49 -12.46 8.43
CA VAL A 368 25.61 -12.40 9.61
C VAL A 368 26.36 -11.83 10.79
N LEU A 369 25.83 -10.77 11.38
CA LEU A 369 26.31 -10.23 12.65
C LEU A 369 25.63 -11.00 13.78
N PHE A 370 26.39 -11.74 14.59
CA PHE A 370 25.82 -12.55 15.66
C PHE A 370 26.17 -12.05 17.07
N ASP A 371 27.18 -11.17 17.20
CA ASP A 371 27.48 -10.51 18.48
C ASP A 371 28.09 -9.13 18.27
N VAL A 372 27.78 -8.21 19.18
CA VAL A 372 28.34 -6.85 19.27
C VAL A 372 28.80 -6.61 20.69
N TYR A 373 30.10 -6.44 20.88
CA TYR A 373 30.63 -6.14 22.19
C TYR A 373 31.20 -4.72 22.27
N GLU A 374 30.66 -3.96 23.23
CA GLU A 374 31.15 -2.63 23.61
C GLU A 374 31.38 -2.62 25.12
N GLY A 375 32.61 -2.82 25.58
CA GLY A 375 32.87 -2.94 27.02
C GLY A 375 34.30 -2.59 27.40
N GLU A 376 34.56 -2.65 28.71
CA GLU A 376 35.82 -2.19 29.35
C GLU A 376 37.08 -2.89 28.90
N HIS A 377 36.97 -4.06 28.24
CA HIS A 377 38.10 -4.81 27.73
C HIS A 377 38.51 -4.45 26.30
N LEU A 378 37.97 -3.36 25.74
CA LEU A 378 38.30 -2.84 24.42
C LEU A 378 39.03 -1.50 24.54
N PRO A 379 39.90 -1.16 23.56
CA PRO A 379 40.47 0.18 23.47
C PRO A 379 39.35 1.23 23.37
N GLU A 380 39.59 2.41 23.97
CA GLU A 380 38.64 3.51 23.91
C GLU A 380 38.30 3.88 22.47
N GLY A 381 37.02 4.11 22.18
CA GLY A 381 36.55 4.41 20.81
C GLY A 381 36.40 3.22 19.88
N LYS A 382 36.65 1.99 20.35
CA LYS A 382 36.52 0.75 19.57
C LYS A 382 35.29 -0.06 20.00
N LYS A 383 34.80 -0.91 19.09
CA LYS A 383 33.83 -1.97 19.34
C LYS A 383 34.23 -3.25 18.60
N SER A 384 33.73 -4.38 19.06
CA SER A 384 33.97 -5.69 18.42
C SER A 384 32.71 -6.17 17.77
N TYR A 385 32.79 -6.55 16.49
CA TYR A 385 31.74 -7.27 15.78
C TYR A 385 32.17 -8.74 15.60
N ALA A 386 31.31 -9.66 16.02
CA ALA A 386 31.44 -11.07 15.69
C ALA A 386 30.58 -11.37 14.44
N VAL A 387 31.25 -11.66 13.34
CA VAL A 387 30.64 -11.77 12.00
C VAL A 387 30.85 -13.16 11.45
N ASN A 388 29.77 -13.77 11.00
CA ASN A 388 29.78 -15.06 10.33
C ASN A 388 29.63 -14.87 8.81
N PHE A 389 30.51 -15.51 8.04
CA PHE A 389 30.50 -15.49 6.58
C PHE A 389 30.12 -16.89 6.07
N ILE A 390 29.00 -16.97 5.35
CA ILE A 390 28.49 -18.21 4.76
C ILE A 390 28.93 -18.28 3.29
N LEU A 391 29.72 -19.28 2.97
CA LEU A 391 30.26 -19.52 1.64
C LEU A 391 29.64 -20.79 1.05
N GLN A 392 29.24 -20.76 -0.22
CA GLN A 392 28.71 -21.92 -0.94
C GLN A 392 28.97 -21.79 -2.44
N ASP A 393 29.34 -22.90 -3.07
CA ASP A 393 29.36 -23.04 -4.52
C ASP A 393 28.15 -23.87 -4.96
N GLU A 394 27.51 -23.50 -6.04
CA GLU A 394 26.32 -24.19 -6.57
C GLU A 394 26.68 -25.38 -7.43
N GLU A 395 27.95 -25.48 -7.89
CA GLU A 395 28.42 -26.49 -8.84
C GLU A 395 29.27 -27.57 -8.17
N LYS A 396 29.91 -27.28 -7.02
CA LYS A 396 30.84 -28.17 -6.34
C LYS A 396 31.03 -27.88 -4.86
N THR A 397 31.53 -28.84 -4.11
CA THR A 397 31.95 -28.64 -2.71
C THR A 397 33.22 -27.78 -2.65
N LEU A 398 33.20 -26.74 -1.79
CA LEU A 398 34.36 -25.89 -1.54
C LEU A 398 35.46 -26.68 -0.81
N ASN A 399 36.69 -26.48 -1.19
CA ASN A 399 37.85 -27.04 -0.49
C ASN A 399 38.49 -25.99 0.45
N ASP A 400 39.25 -26.46 1.45
CA ASP A 400 39.86 -25.59 2.46
C ASP A 400 40.79 -24.52 1.85
N LYS A 401 41.54 -24.84 0.80
CA LYS A 401 42.41 -23.87 0.13
C LYS A 401 41.63 -22.71 -0.50
N GLN A 402 40.47 -22.99 -1.07
CA GLN A 402 39.61 -21.96 -1.65
C GLN A 402 39.00 -21.09 -0.55
N ILE A 403 38.53 -21.71 0.54
CA ILE A 403 37.96 -21.03 1.68
C ILE A 403 38.99 -20.09 2.31
N ASP A 404 40.19 -20.60 2.60
CA ASP A 404 41.28 -19.82 3.19
C ASP A 404 41.71 -18.63 2.30
N ALA A 405 41.72 -18.83 1.00
CA ALA A 405 42.05 -17.76 0.05
C ALA A 405 41.00 -16.65 0.05
N ILE A 406 39.72 -17.02 0.14
CA ILE A 406 38.61 -16.04 0.25
C ILE A 406 38.69 -15.29 1.58
N MET A 407 38.85 -16.01 2.69
CA MET A 407 38.94 -15.40 4.03
C MET A 407 40.15 -14.46 4.14
N LYS A 408 41.30 -14.81 3.59
CA LYS A 408 42.47 -13.91 3.52
C LYS A 408 42.19 -12.63 2.75
N LYS A 409 41.46 -12.70 1.62
CA LYS A 409 41.06 -11.52 0.85
C LYS A 409 40.05 -10.65 1.61
N LEU A 410 39.08 -11.28 2.29
CA LEU A 410 38.09 -10.58 3.12
C LEU A 410 38.81 -9.81 4.24
N ILE A 411 39.70 -10.47 5.00
CA ILE A 411 40.45 -9.85 6.08
C ILE A 411 41.27 -8.67 5.55
N ALA A 412 42.03 -8.87 4.48
CA ALA A 412 42.86 -7.81 3.90
C ALA A 412 42.03 -6.57 3.48
N ASN A 413 40.89 -6.78 2.86
CA ASN A 413 40.02 -5.67 2.43
C ASN A 413 39.34 -4.98 3.61
N LEU A 414 38.89 -5.71 4.64
CA LEU A 414 38.31 -5.13 5.84
C LEU A 414 39.37 -4.34 6.63
N THR A 415 40.57 -4.86 6.78
CA THR A 415 41.69 -4.14 7.42
C THR A 415 42.07 -2.87 6.64
N SER A 416 42.19 -2.96 5.31
CA SER A 416 42.62 -1.79 4.51
C SER A 416 41.58 -0.69 4.40
N LYS A 417 40.26 -1.02 4.41
CA LYS A 417 39.17 -0.06 4.18
C LYS A 417 38.55 0.48 5.48
N LEU A 418 38.56 -0.31 6.55
CA LEU A 418 37.90 0.01 7.82
C LEU A 418 38.85 0.07 9.01
N ASN A 419 40.17 -0.12 8.78
CA ASN A 419 41.17 -0.30 9.84
C ASN A 419 40.73 -1.40 10.84
N ALA A 420 40.07 -2.44 10.35
CA ALA A 420 39.61 -3.55 11.17
C ALA A 420 40.80 -4.42 11.61
N GLU A 421 40.84 -4.71 12.90
CA GLU A 421 41.87 -5.62 13.48
C GLU A 421 41.17 -6.95 13.83
N LEU A 422 41.87 -8.06 13.64
CA LEU A 422 41.37 -9.36 14.10
C LEU A 422 41.59 -9.49 15.62
N ARG A 423 40.57 -9.94 16.32
CA ARG A 423 40.58 -10.18 17.76
C ARG A 423 40.69 -11.69 18.05
#